data_6da7750b09e35872b400ecc26ab7cbf1
#
_entry.id   6da7750b09e35872b400ecc26ab7cbf1
#
_cell.length_a   1.000
_cell.length_b   1.000
_cell.length_c   1.000
_cell.angle_alpha   90.00
_cell.angle_beta   90.00
_cell.angle_gamma   90.00
#
_symmetry.space_group_name_H-M   'P 1'
#
loop_
_entity.id
_entity.type
_entity.pdbx_description
1 polymer ?
#
loop_
_entity_poly.entity_id
_entity_poly.type
_entity_poly.pdbx_seq_one_letter_code
_entity_poly.pdbx_strand_id
1 'polypeptide(L)'
;MATNPDTLYETDFYAWTRRQARELRRLKSLRLNVELDLDHVAEEIEDLGSSERDTCRSQVERILEHFLKLAWSPSPQPRRGWQRSIVEARSVLDSKLSASIRRDLTQRLPRLYRNARRAAILALEEYDEAEAARLLPEACPWGLVDVLRDDWYPGSRLP
;
A
#
# COMPACT_ATOMS: atom_id res chain seq x y z
N MET A 1 21.49 -18.75 -2.54
CA MET A 1 20.96 -19.33 -3.79
C MET A 1 20.42 -18.22 -4.66
N ALA A 2 20.86 -18.12 -5.90
CA ALA A 2 20.28 -17.21 -6.85
C ALA A 2 18.87 -17.72 -7.20
N THR A 3 17.83 -16.96 -6.86
CA THR A 3 16.46 -17.26 -7.25
C THR A 3 16.40 -17.24 -8.78
N ASN A 4 15.89 -18.32 -9.38
CA ASN A 4 15.72 -18.40 -10.82
C ASN A 4 14.88 -17.18 -11.29
N PRO A 5 15.31 -16.43 -12.34
CA PRO A 5 14.58 -15.26 -12.82
C PRO A 5 13.12 -15.58 -13.19
N ASP A 6 12.85 -16.77 -13.70
CA ASP A 6 11.50 -17.20 -14.07
C ASP A 6 10.56 -17.32 -12.85
N THR A 7 11.10 -17.81 -11.73
CA THR A 7 10.35 -17.92 -10.47
C THR A 7 10.07 -16.55 -9.86
N LEU A 8 11.00 -15.58 -10.00
CA LEU A 8 10.83 -14.24 -9.44
C LEU A 8 9.72 -13.45 -10.14
N TYR A 9 9.54 -13.62 -11.44
CA TYR A 9 8.46 -12.99 -12.19
C TYR A 9 7.08 -13.34 -11.62
N GLU A 10 6.87 -14.60 -11.25
CA GLU A 10 5.60 -15.07 -10.73
C GLU A 10 5.41 -14.81 -9.21
N THR A 11 6.50 -14.81 -8.46
CA THR A 11 6.44 -14.73 -6.98
C THR A 11 6.64 -13.33 -6.41
N ASP A 12 7.40 -12.48 -7.10
CA ASP A 12 7.69 -11.11 -6.69
C ASP A 12 7.95 -10.21 -7.90
N PHE A 13 6.88 -9.83 -8.58
CA PHE A 13 6.93 -9.02 -9.79
C PHE A 13 7.66 -7.68 -9.58
N TYR A 14 7.45 -7.02 -8.44
CA TYR A 14 8.14 -5.77 -8.11
C TYR A 14 9.67 -5.95 -8.01
N ALA A 15 10.13 -7.01 -7.35
CA ALA A 15 11.56 -7.31 -7.30
C ALA A 15 12.11 -7.72 -8.67
N TRP A 16 11.33 -8.46 -9.46
CA TRP A 16 11.69 -8.85 -10.82
C TRP A 16 11.88 -7.62 -11.73
N THR A 17 10.93 -6.68 -11.76
CA THR A 17 11.04 -5.47 -12.60
C THR A 17 12.30 -4.66 -12.26
N ARG A 18 12.61 -4.49 -10.99
CA ARG A 18 13.83 -3.80 -10.55
C ARG A 18 15.12 -4.53 -10.97
N ARG A 19 15.09 -5.85 -10.94
CA ARG A 19 16.21 -6.66 -11.41
C ARG A 19 16.39 -6.52 -12.91
N GLN A 20 15.32 -6.62 -13.71
CA GLN A 20 15.38 -6.47 -15.16
C GLN A 20 15.89 -5.09 -15.58
N ALA A 21 15.37 -4.03 -14.97
CA ALA A 21 15.82 -2.67 -15.25
C ALA A 21 17.33 -2.48 -15.00
N ARG A 22 17.85 -3.04 -13.89
CA ARG A 22 19.30 -3.01 -13.63
C ARG A 22 20.10 -3.75 -14.69
N GLU A 23 19.65 -4.94 -15.12
CA GLU A 23 20.34 -5.72 -16.14
C GLU A 23 20.33 -5.01 -17.50
N LEU A 24 19.22 -4.37 -17.89
CA LEU A 24 19.15 -3.57 -19.12
C LEU A 24 20.14 -2.38 -19.10
N ARG A 25 20.21 -1.67 -17.97
CA ARG A 25 21.18 -0.57 -17.79
C ARG A 25 22.63 -1.09 -17.84
N ARG A 26 22.88 -2.29 -17.29
CA ARG A 26 24.19 -2.95 -17.36
C ARG A 26 24.54 -3.31 -18.80
N LEU A 27 23.61 -3.88 -19.57
CA LEU A 27 23.82 -4.20 -21.00
C LEU A 27 24.16 -2.95 -21.80
N LYS A 28 23.47 -1.82 -21.54
CA LYS A 28 23.81 -0.53 -22.17
C LYS A 28 25.26 -0.13 -21.92
N SER A 29 25.77 -0.32 -20.69
CA SER A 29 27.16 0.04 -20.36
C SER A 29 28.18 -0.76 -21.14
N LEU A 30 27.83 -1.93 -21.66
CA LEU A 30 28.66 -2.78 -22.48
C LEU A 30 28.77 -2.30 -23.97
N ARG A 31 28.03 -1.25 -24.33
CA ARG A 31 28.00 -0.66 -25.70
C ARG A 31 27.73 -1.69 -26.79
N LEU A 32 26.86 -2.64 -26.54
CA LEU A 32 26.44 -3.64 -27.52
C LEU A 32 25.69 -2.93 -28.66
N ASN A 33 25.96 -3.38 -29.89
CA ASN A 33 25.26 -2.87 -31.06
C ASN A 33 23.88 -3.52 -31.17
N VAL A 34 22.92 -2.98 -30.42
CA VAL A 34 21.52 -3.41 -30.43
C VAL A 34 20.61 -2.22 -30.76
N GLU A 35 19.61 -2.46 -31.60
CA GLU A 35 18.62 -1.42 -31.98
C GLU A 35 17.50 -1.25 -30.93
N LEU A 36 17.83 -1.45 -29.65
CA LEU A 36 16.89 -1.28 -28.54
C LEU A 36 17.26 -0.04 -27.72
N ASP A 37 16.27 0.80 -27.44
CA ASP A 37 16.42 1.88 -26.47
C ASP A 37 16.38 1.32 -25.05
N LEU A 38 17.53 0.80 -24.61
CA LEU A 38 17.66 0.09 -23.34
C LEU A 38 17.30 0.95 -22.11
N ASP A 39 17.47 2.28 -22.20
CA ASP A 39 17.13 3.18 -21.09
C ASP A 39 15.62 3.29 -20.92
N HIS A 40 14.90 3.64 -21.98
CA HIS A 40 13.44 3.76 -21.89
C HIS A 40 12.76 2.42 -21.59
N VAL A 41 13.28 1.31 -22.16
CA VAL A 41 12.75 -0.03 -21.79
C VAL A 41 12.99 -0.33 -20.31
N ALA A 42 14.15 0.03 -19.76
CA ALA A 42 14.43 -0.15 -18.34
C ALA A 42 13.50 0.71 -17.46
N GLU A 43 13.25 1.97 -17.86
CA GLU A 43 12.32 2.87 -17.16
C GLU A 43 10.89 2.32 -17.16
N GLU A 44 10.38 1.92 -18.31
CA GLU A 44 9.02 1.36 -18.42
C GLU A 44 8.82 0.09 -17.57
N ILE A 45 9.82 -0.80 -17.56
CA ILE A 45 9.76 -2.01 -16.72
C ILE A 45 9.78 -1.63 -15.23
N GLU A 46 10.59 -0.69 -14.82
CA GLU A 46 10.66 -0.22 -13.44
C GLU A 46 9.35 0.47 -13.01
N ASP A 47 8.72 1.22 -13.90
CA ASP A 47 7.45 1.90 -13.67
C ASP A 47 6.28 0.92 -13.49
N LEU A 48 6.27 -0.20 -14.22
CA LEU A 48 5.29 -1.27 -14.01
C LEU A 48 5.33 -1.80 -12.56
N GLY A 49 6.52 -2.10 -12.05
CA GLY A 49 6.68 -2.56 -10.68
C GLY A 49 6.33 -1.49 -9.65
N SER A 50 6.70 -0.24 -9.92
CA SER A 50 6.37 0.90 -9.08
C SER A 50 4.86 1.14 -9.00
N SER A 51 4.15 0.98 -10.10
CA SER A 51 2.69 1.08 -10.16
C SER A 51 2.00 0.04 -9.27
N GLU A 52 2.47 -1.21 -9.25
CA GLU A 52 1.94 -2.24 -8.34
C GLU A 52 2.18 -1.89 -6.87
N ARG A 53 3.41 -1.49 -6.54
CA ARG A 53 3.77 -1.05 -5.19
C ARG A 53 2.90 0.12 -4.73
N ASP A 54 2.70 1.12 -5.56
CA ASP A 54 1.95 2.33 -5.22
C ASP A 54 0.44 2.04 -5.10
N THR A 55 -0.08 1.11 -5.90
CA THR A 55 -1.43 0.56 -5.70
C THR A 55 -1.56 -0.06 -4.31
N CYS A 56 -0.62 -0.91 -3.89
CA CYS A 56 -0.66 -1.51 -2.55
C CYS A 56 -0.58 -0.46 -1.43
N ARG A 57 0.25 0.56 -1.58
CA ARG A 57 0.33 1.69 -0.62
C ARG A 57 -1.01 2.41 -0.49
N SER A 58 -1.66 2.73 -1.60
CA SER A 58 -2.97 3.38 -1.61
C SER A 58 -4.06 2.53 -0.93
N GLN A 59 -4.03 1.22 -1.11
CA GLN A 59 -4.97 0.34 -0.41
C GLN A 59 -4.72 0.29 1.10
N VAL A 60 -3.47 0.28 1.54
CA VAL A 60 -3.13 0.37 2.97
C VAL A 60 -3.59 1.71 3.57
N GLU A 61 -3.36 2.82 2.90
CA GLU A 61 -3.87 4.14 3.32
C GLU A 61 -5.39 4.13 3.46
N ARG A 62 -6.10 3.56 2.49
CA ARG A 62 -7.57 3.42 2.53
C ARG A 62 -8.06 2.60 3.71
N ILE A 63 -7.41 1.47 4.01
CA ILE A 63 -7.74 0.63 5.16
C ILE A 63 -7.52 1.40 6.47
N LEU A 64 -6.37 2.06 6.62
CA LEU A 64 -6.04 2.83 7.81
C LEU A 64 -7.01 4.01 8.04
N GLU A 65 -7.40 4.71 6.98
CA GLU A 65 -8.42 5.76 7.05
C GLU A 65 -9.74 5.20 7.60
N HIS A 66 -10.21 4.08 7.06
CA HIS A 66 -11.45 3.46 7.52
C HIS A 66 -11.32 2.84 8.93
N PHE A 67 -10.15 2.35 9.31
CA PHE A 67 -9.88 1.94 10.69
C PHE A 67 -10.03 3.09 11.68
N LEU A 68 -9.51 4.26 11.34
CA LEU A 68 -9.66 5.47 12.16
C LEU A 68 -11.13 5.86 12.30
N LYS A 69 -11.88 5.84 11.21
CA LYS A 69 -13.33 6.13 11.26
C LYS A 69 -14.10 5.08 12.08
N LEU A 70 -13.81 3.79 11.90
CA LEU A 70 -14.45 2.73 12.69
C LEU A 70 -14.17 2.85 14.19
N ALA A 71 -12.96 3.27 14.57
CA ALA A 71 -12.56 3.34 15.96
C ALA A 71 -13.05 4.62 16.68
N TRP A 72 -13.14 5.76 15.98
CA TRP A 72 -13.40 7.06 16.61
C TRP A 72 -14.66 7.78 16.14
N SER A 73 -15.27 7.41 15.02
CA SER A 73 -16.56 8.02 14.65
C SER A 73 -17.70 7.53 15.55
N PRO A 74 -18.54 8.43 16.07
CA PRO A 74 -19.76 8.06 16.80
C PRO A 74 -20.89 7.59 15.90
N SER A 75 -20.82 7.82 14.58
CA SER A 75 -21.90 7.53 13.66
C SER A 75 -22.05 6.04 13.37
N PRO A 76 -23.25 5.45 13.56
CA PRO A 76 -23.49 4.03 13.32
C PRO A 76 -23.72 3.69 11.83
N GLN A 77 -24.28 4.61 11.06
CA GLN A 77 -24.77 4.38 9.69
C GLN A 77 -23.67 4.02 8.65
N PRO A 78 -22.53 4.72 8.56
CA PRO A 78 -21.56 4.46 7.53
C PRO A 78 -20.63 3.25 7.80
N ARG A 79 -20.73 2.62 8.99
CA ARG A 79 -19.79 1.56 9.42
C ARG A 79 -19.70 0.39 8.45
N ARG A 80 -20.84 -0.10 7.96
CA ARG A 80 -20.87 -1.22 6.98
C ARG A 80 -20.22 -0.83 5.65
N GLY A 81 -20.37 0.42 5.21
CA GLY A 81 -19.70 0.94 4.02
C GLY A 81 -18.19 0.97 4.20
N TRP A 82 -17.70 1.40 5.36
CA TRP A 82 -16.26 1.39 5.67
C TRP A 82 -15.69 -0.03 5.74
N GLN A 83 -16.41 -0.97 6.34
CA GLN A 83 -16.02 -2.38 6.36
C GLN A 83 -15.95 -2.97 4.96
N ARG A 84 -16.93 -2.66 4.10
CA ARG A 84 -16.91 -3.09 2.69
C ARG A 84 -15.68 -2.55 1.96
N SER A 85 -15.37 -1.27 2.11
CA SER A 85 -14.18 -0.66 1.52
C SER A 85 -12.89 -1.32 1.98
N ILE A 86 -12.82 -1.74 3.25
CA ILE A 86 -11.66 -2.48 3.78
C ILE A 86 -11.55 -3.85 3.11
N VAL A 87 -12.66 -4.58 2.96
CA VAL A 87 -12.67 -5.89 2.29
C VAL A 87 -12.21 -5.76 0.84
N GLU A 88 -12.72 -4.78 0.10
CA GLU A 88 -12.30 -4.51 -1.28
C GLU A 88 -10.80 -4.18 -1.36
N ALA A 89 -10.29 -3.33 -0.46
CA ALA A 89 -8.89 -2.97 -0.42
C ALA A 89 -7.98 -4.18 -0.08
N ARG A 90 -8.40 -5.03 0.85
CA ARG A 90 -7.68 -6.28 1.17
C ARG A 90 -7.65 -7.25 0.00
N SER A 91 -8.74 -7.38 -0.74
CA SER A 91 -8.78 -8.21 -1.95
C SER A 91 -7.77 -7.76 -3.01
N VAL A 92 -7.61 -6.44 -3.20
CA VAL A 92 -6.57 -5.89 -4.10
C VAL A 92 -5.18 -6.21 -3.57
N LEU A 93 -4.94 -6.06 -2.27
CA LEU A 93 -3.65 -6.39 -1.65
C LEU A 93 -3.31 -7.87 -1.82
N ASP A 94 -4.24 -8.77 -1.58
CA ASP A 94 -4.03 -10.22 -1.73
C ASP A 94 -3.56 -10.60 -3.14
N SER A 95 -4.07 -9.92 -4.16
CA SER A 95 -3.70 -10.19 -5.55
C SER A 95 -2.30 -9.67 -5.95
N LYS A 96 -1.73 -8.73 -5.19
CA LYS A 96 -0.50 -8.01 -5.56
C LYS A 96 0.63 -8.10 -4.54
N LEU A 97 0.32 -8.56 -3.33
CA LEU A 97 1.27 -8.54 -2.22
C LEU A 97 2.37 -9.57 -2.42
N SER A 98 3.60 -9.08 -2.59
CA SER A 98 4.82 -9.89 -2.64
C SER A 98 5.71 -9.63 -1.41
N ALA A 99 6.77 -10.40 -1.25
CA ALA A 99 7.71 -10.23 -0.15
C ALA A 99 8.37 -8.83 -0.17
N SER A 100 8.75 -8.33 -1.34
CA SER A 100 9.35 -7.00 -1.47
C SER A 100 8.37 -5.88 -1.22
N ILE A 101 7.12 -6.00 -1.70
CA ILE A 101 6.04 -5.02 -1.42
C ILE A 101 5.69 -5.03 0.07
N ARG A 102 5.56 -6.20 0.70
CA ARG A 102 5.34 -6.31 2.15
C ARG A 102 6.41 -5.59 2.95
N ARG A 103 7.68 -5.74 2.58
CA ARG A 103 8.80 -5.04 3.22
C ARG A 103 8.68 -3.52 3.05
N ASP A 104 8.37 -3.05 1.85
CA ASP A 104 8.15 -1.64 1.56
C ASP A 104 6.99 -1.06 2.41
N LEU A 105 5.85 -1.73 2.46
CA LEU A 105 4.70 -1.32 3.26
C LEU A 105 5.03 -1.25 4.75
N THR A 106 5.78 -2.22 5.28
CA THR A 106 6.21 -2.23 6.68
C THR A 106 7.07 -1.02 7.01
N GLN A 107 8.05 -0.72 6.15
CA GLN A 107 8.94 0.43 6.34
C GLN A 107 8.21 1.77 6.19
N ARG A 108 7.22 1.83 5.31
CA ARG A 108 6.46 3.04 5.00
C ARG A 108 5.22 3.25 5.87
N LEU A 109 4.85 2.28 6.69
CA LEU A 109 3.61 2.32 7.47
C LEU A 109 3.40 3.64 8.24
N PRO A 110 4.40 4.24 8.91
CA PRO A 110 4.21 5.52 9.59
C PRO A 110 3.83 6.66 8.63
N ARG A 111 4.37 6.68 7.42
CA ARG A 111 4.04 7.68 6.40
C ARG A 111 2.63 7.45 5.84
N LEU A 112 2.29 6.21 5.50
CA LEU A 112 0.97 5.84 5.01
C LEU A 112 -0.10 6.18 6.04
N TYR A 113 0.18 5.94 7.32
CA TYR A 113 -0.71 6.34 8.41
C TYR A 113 -0.92 7.86 8.49
N ARG A 114 0.13 8.66 8.36
CA ARG A 114 -0.03 10.13 8.36
C ARG A 114 -0.94 10.61 7.23
N ASN A 115 -0.84 10.03 6.04
CA ASN A 115 -1.71 10.35 4.93
C ASN A 115 -3.16 9.93 5.22
N ALA A 116 -3.35 8.71 5.68
CA ALA A 116 -4.66 8.18 6.08
C ALA A 116 -5.31 9.00 7.20
N ARG A 117 -4.53 9.42 8.20
CA ARG A 117 -4.99 10.25 9.29
C ARG A 117 -5.49 11.62 8.81
N ARG A 118 -4.79 12.26 7.88
CA ARG A 118 -5.24 13.53 7.27
C ARG A 118 -6.57 13.34 6.54
N ALA A 119 -6.71 12.28 5.75
CA ALA A 119 -7.94 11.96 5.05
C ALA A 119 -9.10 11.69 6.04
N ALA A 120 -8.84 10.94 7.11
CA ALA A 120 -9.82 10.66 8.15
C ALA A 120 -10.28 11.92 8.88
N ILE A 121 -9.36 12.84 9.21
CA ILE A 121 -9.69 14.14 9.83
C ILE A 121 -10.64 14.91 8.93
N LEU A 122 -10.31 15.11 7.65
CA LEU A 122 -11.15 15.82 6.70
C LEU A 122 -12.54 15.19 6.58
N ALA A 123 -12.60 13.86 6.49
CA ALA A 123 -13.86 13.14 6.40
C ALA A 123 -14.73 13.31 7.66
N LEU A 124 -14.14 13.25 8.86
CA LEU A 124 -14.87 13.43 10.11
C LEU A 124 -15.36 14.88 10.27
N GLU A 125 -14.54 15.86 9.90
CA GLU A 125 -14.93 17.27 9.92
C GLU A 125 -16.08 17.58 8.94
N GLU A 126 -16.07 16.96 7.75
CA GLU A 126 -17.14 17.07 6.76
C GLU A 126 -18.49 16.54 7.27
N TYR A 127 -18.47 15.57 8.19
CA TYR A 127 -19.66 14.99 8.82
C TYR A 127 -19.98 15.61 10.19
N ASP A 128 -19.47 16.80 10.50
CA ASP A 128 -19.65 17.49 11.78
C ASP A 128 -19.13 16.72 13.01
N GLU A 129 -18.14 15.83 12.80
CA GLU A 129 -17.50 15.02 13.85
C GLU A 129 -16.11 15.57 14.23
N ALA A 130 -15.97 16.89 14.35
CA ALA A 130 -14.68 17.54 14.63
C ALA A 130 -14.06 17.12 15.98
N GLU A 131 -14.88 16.78 16.98
CA GLU A 131 -14.39 16.26 18.26
C GLU A 131 -13.73 14.89 18.09
N ALA A 132 -14.35 13.99 17.33
CA ALA A 132 -13.76 12.69 16.99
C ALA A 132 -12.45 12.85 16.22
N ALA A 133 -12.39 13.80 15.28
CA ALA A 133 -11.16 14.11 14.53
C ALA A 133 -9.98 14.50 15.43
N ARG A 134 -10.24 15.24 16.53
CA ARG A 134 -9.20 15.65 17.51
C ARG A 134 -8.67 14.49 18.34
N LEU A 135 -9.42 13.39 18.47
CA LEU A 135 -9.04 12.22 19.24
C LEU A 135 -8.16 11.24 18.45
N LEU A 136 -8.02 11.44 17.12
CA LEU A 136 -7.21 10.54 16.30
C LEU A 136 -5.75 10.55 16.75
N PRO A 137 -5.16 9.38 17.06
CA PRO A 137 -3.79 9.30 17.55
C PRO A 137 -2.78 9.82 16.53
N GLU A 138 -1.70 10.42 16.99
CA GLU A 138 -0.62 10.89 16.12
C GLU A 138 0.20 9.74 15.53
N ALA A 139 0.44 8.70 16.34
CA ALA A 139 1.16 7.50 15.93
C ALA A 139 0.17 6.39 15.55
N CYS A 140 0.54 5.58 14.54
CA CYS A 140 -0.27 4.45 14.10
C CYS A 140 -0.43 3.41 15.23
N PRO A 141 -1.66 3.12 15.67
CA PRO A 141 -1.88 2.14 16.74
C PRO A 141 -1.90 0.68 16.22
N TRP A 142 -1.77 0.48 14.91
CA TRP A 142 -1.86 -0.83 14.26
C TRP A 142 -0.58 -1.17 13.50
N GLY A 143 -0.23 -2.46 13.49
CA GLY A 143 0.80 -2.99 12.61
C GLY A 143 0.26 -3.38 11.23
N LEU A 144 1.16 -3.65 10.29
CA LEU A 144 0.78 -4.14 8.97
C LEU A 144 0.01 -5.46 9.06
N VAL A 145 0.31 -6.30 10.05
CA VAL A 145 -0.43 -7.57 10.31
C VAL A 145 -1.91 -7.30 10.56
N ASP A 146 -2.25 -6.26 11.31
CA ASP A 146 -3.64 -5.89 11.59
C ASP A 146 -4.35 -5.37 10.32
N VAL A 147 -3.64 -4.57 9.53
CA VAL A 147 -4.15 -4.04 8.25
C VAL A 147 -4.51 -5.16 7.28
N LEU A 148 -3.65 -6.18 7.19
CA LEU A 148 -3.80 -7.30 6.25
C LEU A 148 -4.70 -8.43 6.77
N ARG A 149 -5.07 -8.42 8.04
CA ARG A 149 -5.81 -9.51 8.66
C ARG A 149 -7.27 -9.52 8.22
N ASP A 150 -7.68 -10.59 7.56
CA ASP A 150 -9.06 -10.81 7.17
C ASP A 150 -9.99 -10.87 8.39
N ASP A 151 -11.23 -10.44 8.20
CA ASP A 151 -12.30 -10.46 9.21
C ASP A 151 -11.98 -9.73 10.53
N TRP A 152 -10.93 -8.92 10.55
CA TRP A 152 -10.59 -8.10 11.71
C TRP A 152 -10.81 -6.62 11.45
N TYR A 153 -11.42 -5.95 12.42
CA TYR A 153 -11.66 -4.51 12.44
C TYR A 153 -11.38 -3.96 13.84
N PRO A 154 -10.91 -2.71 13.96
CA PRO A 154 -10.75 -2.09 15.26
C PRO A 154 -12.12 -1.89 15.93
N GLY A 155 -12.20 -2.16 17.25
CA GLY A 155 -13.33 -1.79 18.06
C GLY A 155 -13.41 -0.28 18.28
N SER A 156 -14.61 0.21 18.72
CA SER A 156 -14.77 1.60 19.11
C SER A 156 -13.82 1.98 20.24
N ARG A 157 -13.19 3.14 20.11
CA ARG A 157 -12.29 3.74 21.10
C ARG A 157 -12.80 5.08 21.63
N LEU A 158 -14.09 5.32 21.42
CA LEU A 158 -14.77 6.46 22.05
C LEU A 158 -14.80 6.26 23.57
N PRO A 159 -14.61 7.36 24.34
CA PRO A 159 -14.69 7.30 25.80
C PRO A 159 -16.08 6.89 26.29
#